data_d832136a66e589c46903247e203e717a
#
_entry.id   d832136a66e589c46903247e203e717a
#
_cell.length_a   1.000
_cell.length_b   1.000
_cell.length_c   1.000
_cell.angle_alpha   90.00
_cell.angle_beta   90.00
_cell.angle_gamma   90.00
#
_symmetry.space_group_name_H-M   'P 1'
#
loop_
_entity.id
_entity.type
_entity.pdbx_description
1 polymer ?
#
loop_
_entity_poly.entity_id
_entity_poly.type
_entity_poly.pdbx_seq_one_letter_code
_entity_poly.pdbx_strand_id
1 'polypeptide(L)'
;MEAKLVVVGGDAKAAEIQLKLPTIIGRGRGASLTLPHPLVSRQHCEIFEANGQLMVRDLGSLNGTFVNNERVTEAVLPSGELLTIGTVT
;
A
#
# COMPACT_ATOMS: atom_id res chain seq x y z
N MET A 1 -12.44 11.37 -2.75
CA MET A 1 -11.50 11.31 -1.60
C MET A 1 -10.08 11.41 -2.10
N GLU A 2 -9.31 12.25 -1.48
CA GLU A 2 -7.88 12.35 -1.75
C GLU A 2 -7.12 11.51 -0.74
N ALA A 3 -6.08 10.83 -1.21
CA ALA A 3 -5.23 10.02 -0.36
C ALA A 3 -3.77 10.31 -0.66
N LYS A 4 -2.94 10.17 0.36
CA LYS A 4 -1.53 10.45 0.27
C LYS A 4 -0.75 9.41 1.06
N LEU A 5 0.31 8.87 0.45
CA LEU A 5 1.24 7.98 1.12
C LEU A 5 2.52 8.73 1.42
N VAL A 6 3.05 8.49 2.62
CA VAL A 6 4.40 8.91 2.97
C VAL A 6 5.22 7.64 3.11
N VAL A 7 6.21 7.48 2.24
CA VAL A 7 7.10 6.32 2.30
C VAL A 7 8.17 6.58 3.34
N VAL A 8 8.24 5.71 4.35
CA VAL A 8 9.24 5.78 5.40
C VAL A 8 9.97 4.43 5.50
N GLY A 9 11.21 4.45 5.90
CA GLY A 9 12.01 3.24 6.09
C GLY A 9 12.99 2.96 4.97
N GLY A 10 13.91 2.04 5.21
CA GLY A 10 14.99 1.71 4.29
C GLY A 10 15.91 2.88 4.04
N ASP A 11 16.53 2.89 2.87
CA ASP A 11 17.39 3.98 2.42
C ASP A 11 16.60 5.12 1.78
N ALA A 12 15.29 5.04 1.79
CA ALA A 12 14.45 6.03 1.14
C ALA A 12 14.36 7.28 2.00
N LYS A 13 14.63 8.42 1.41
CA LYS A 13 14.20 9.68 1.97
C LYS A 13 12.68 9.66 2.01
N ALA A 14 12.08 10.23 3.05
CA ALA A 14 10.63 10.32 3.14
C ALA A 14 10.10 10.93 1.84
N ALA A 15 9.30 10.16 1.11
CA ALA A 15 8.68 10.60 -0.12
C ALA A 15 7.17 10.64 0.08
N GLU A 16 6.59 11.74 -0.34
CA GLU A 16 5.15 11.93 -0.27
C GLU A 16 4.55 11.68 -1.63
N ILE A 17 3.61 10.74 -1.71
CA ILE A 17 2.99 10.34 -2.96
C ILE A 17 1.49 10.56 -2.87
N GLN A 18 0.97 11.37 -3.77
CA GLN A 18 -0.46 11.58 -3.87
C GLN A 18 -1.09 10.47 -4.70
N LEU A 19 -2.14 9.85 -4.18
CA LEU A 19 -2.79 8.72 -4.80
C LEU A 19 -4.07 9.13 -5.53
N LYS A 20 -4.26 8.56 -6.72
CA LYS A 20 -5.54 8.56 -7.40
C LYS A 20 -6.21 7.21 -7.14
N LEU A 21 -7.32 7.21 -6.46
CA LEU A 21 -8.02 5.99 -6.09
C LEU A 21 -8.95 5.50 -7.20
N PRO A 22 -9.09 4.21 -7.41
CA PRO A 22 -8.31 3.13 -6.77
C PRO A 22 -6.89 3.05 -7.31
N THR A 23 -5.97 2.61 -6.48
CA THR A 23 -4.55 2.46 -6.84
C THR A 23 -4.07 1.06 -6.51
N ILE A 24 -3.48 0.38 -7.48
CA ILE A 24 -2.82 -0.89 -7.25
C ILE A 24 -1.34 -0.63 -7.02
N ILE A 25 -0.82 -1.11 -5.91
CA ILE A 25 0.58 -0.99 -5.54
C ILE A 25 1.25 -2.34 -5.74
N GLY A 26 2.39 -2.33 -6.41
CA GLY A 26 3.14 -3.56 -6.64
C GLY A 26 4.45 -3.31 -7.36
N ARG A 27 5.15 -4.40 -7.66
CA ARG A 27 6.45 -4.36 -8.33
C ARG A 27 6.32 -4.43 -9.85
N GLY A 28 5.21 -4.92 -10.35
CA GLY A 28 5.02 -5.21 -11.77
C GLY A 28 4.43 -4.05 -12.56
N ARG A 29 4.35 -4.26 -13.88
CA ARG A 29 3.83 -3.26 -14.83
C ARG A 29 2.33 -3.02 -14.68
N GLY A 30 1.61 -3.98 -14.11
CA GLY A 30 0.17 -3.83 -13.86
C GLY A 30 -0.16 -2.97 -12.65
N ALA A 31 0.85 -2.53 -11.90
CA ALA A 31 0.65 -1.66 -10.76
C ALA A 31 0.53 -0.20 -11.19
N SER A 32 -0.40 0.53 -10.58
CA SER A 32 -0.54 1.97 -10.80
C SER A 32 0.58 2.73 -10.11
N LEU A 33 1.02 2.22 -8.96
CA LEU A 33 2.17 2.73 -8.22
C LEU A 33 3.18 1.61 -8.08
N THR A 34 4.36 1.79 -8.66
CA THR A 34 5.39 0.77 -8.67
C THR A 34 6.35 0.94 -7.51
N LEU A 35 6.51 -0.12 -6.71
CA LEU A 35 7.54 -0.22 -5.68
C LEU A 35 8.53 -1.29 -6.09
N PRO A 36 9.73 -0.92 -6.57
CA PRO A 36 10.69 -1.88 -7.12
C PRO A 36 11.49 -2.57 -6.03
N HIS A 37 10.80 -3.30 -5.16
CA HIS A 37 11.43 -4.03 -4.07
C HIS A 37 11.17 -5.52 -4.25
N PRO A 38 12.19 -6.40 -4.08
CA PRO A 38 12.03 -7.83 -4.35
C PRO A 38 10.99 -8.54 -3.48
N LEU A 39 10.67 -8.01 -2.30
CA LEU A 39 9.67 -8.60 -1.43
C LEU A 39 8.25 -8.07 -1.68
N VAL A 40 8.09 -7.18 -2.65
CA VAL A 40 6.79 -6.70 -3.09
C VAL A 40 6.33 -7.52 -4.28
N SER A 41 5.11 -8.05 -4.20
CA SER A 41 4.52 -8.82 -5.30
C SER A 41 4.18 -7.93 -6.49
N ARG A 42 4.02 -8.51 -7.67
CA ARG A 42 3.74 -7.75 -8.90
C ARG A 42 2.50 -6.88 -8.77
N GLN A 43 1.41 -7.45 -8.25
CA GLN A 43 0.23 -6.73 -7.80
C GLN A 43 0.05 -7.11 -6.34
N HIS A 44 0.45 -6.22 -5.45
CA HIS A 44 0.55 -6.55 -4.04
C HIS A 44 -0.72 -6.22 -3.28
N CYS A 45 -1.17 -5.00 -3.39
CA CYS A 45 -2.40 -4.57 -2.73
C CYS A 45 -3.08 -3.45 -3.53
N GLU A 46 -4.32 -3.20 -3.19
CA GLU A 46 -5.10 -2.11 -3.77
C GLU A 46 -5.57 -1.19 -2.66
N ILE A 47 -5.41 0.12 -2.86
CA ILE A 47 -5.98 1.14 -2.00
C ILE A 47 -7.17 1.73 -2.70
N PHE A 48 -8.31 1.77 -2.03
CA PHE A 48 -9.56 2.21 -2.62
C PHE A 48 -10.45 2.87 -1.57
N GLU A 49 -11.49 3.54 -2.04
CA GLU A 49 -12.49 4.17 -1.17
C GLU A 49 -13.74 3.33 -1.13
N ALA A 50 -14.29 3.12 0.06
CA ALA A 50 -15.57 2.48 0.25
C ALA A 50 -16.28 3.15 1.43
N ASN A 51 -17.53 3.58 1.21
CA ASN A 51 -18.37 4.21 2.23
C ASN A 51 -17.71 5.40 2.93
N GLY A 52 -16.99 6.21 2.16
CA GLY A 52 -16.28 7.38 2.69
C GLY A 52 -15.01 7.07 3.46
N GLN A 53 -14.57 5.83 3.44
CA GLN A 53 -13.36 5.40 4.14
C GLN A 53 -12.30 4.92 3.17
N LEU A 54 -11.04 5.14 3.53
CA LEU A 54 -9.91 4.59 2.79
C LEU A 54 -9.72 3.14 3.20
N MET A 55 -9.62 2.26 2.22
CA MET A 55 -9.49 0.82 2.42
C MET A 55 -8.25 0.29 1.74
N VAL A 56 -7.70 -0.80 2.25
CA VAL A 56 -6.64 -1.55 1.60
C VAL A 56 -7.06 -3.01 1.47
N ARG A 57 -6.74 -3.60 0.33
CA ARG A 57 -7.01 -5.02 0.04
C ARG A 57 -5.74 -5.68 -0.45
N ASP A 58 -5.36 -6.80 0.18
CA ASP A 58 -4.26 -7.62 -0.30
C ASP A 58 -4.69 -8.38 -1.55
N LEU A 59 -3.86 -8.42 -2.56
CA LEU A 59 -4.15 -9.08 -3.84
C LEU A 59 -3.45 -10.44 -3.95
N GLY A 60 -3.36 -11.17 -2.85
CA GLY A 60 -2.72 -12.48 -2.81
C GLY A 60 -1.19 -12.37 -2.74
N SER A 61 -0.68 -11.37 -2.07
CA SER A 61 0.76 -11.16 -1.97
C SER A 61 1.46 -12.28 -1.21
N LEU A 62 2.71 -12.56 -1.61
CA LEU A 62 3.52 -13.58 -0.95
C LEU A 62 3.94 -13.18 0.45
N ASN A 63 4.35 -11.93 0.63
CA ASN A 63 4.94 -11.45 1.88
C ASN A 63 3.98 -10.67 2.77
N GLY A 64 2.77 -10.41 2.30
CA GLY A 64 1.71 -9.83 3.09
C GLY A 64 1.57 -8.32 3.00
N THR A 65 0.39 -7.86 3.39
CA THR A 65 0.03 -6.47 3.57
C THR A 65 -0.34 -6.29 5.03
N PHE A 66 0.23 -5.29 5.69
CA PHE A 66 0.08 -5.08 7.12
C PHE A 66 -0.43 -3.67 7.41
N VAL A 67 -1.39 -3.57 8.29
CA VAL A 67 -1.83 -2.29 8.85
C VAL A 67 -1.47 -2.28 10.33
N ASN A 68 -0.63 -1.34 10.74
CA ASN A 68 -0.09 -1.26 12.11
C ASN A 68 0.49 -2.59 12.59
N ASN A 69 1.32 -3.20 11.73
CA ASN A 69 2.00 -4.47 12.00
C ASN A 69 1.08 -5.69 12.09
N GLU A 70 -0.19 -5.54 11.74
CA GLU A 70 -1.14 -6.65 11.68
C GLU A 70 -1.40 -7.01 10.23
N ARG A 71 -1.20 -8.28 9.87
CA ARG A 71 -1.44 -8.77 8.53
C ARG A 71 -2.93 -8.78 8.23
N VAL A 72 -3.31 -8.20 7.09
CA VAL A 72 -4.70 -8.08 6.70
C VAL A 72 -4.94 -8.60 5.29
N THR A 73 -6.16 -9.07 5.03
CA THR A 73 -6.63 -9.36 3.67
C THR A 73 -7.39 -8.16 3.13
N GLU A 74 -8.16 -7.51 3.96
CA GLU A 74 -8.85 -6.27 3.66
C GLU A 74 -9.11 -5.54 4.98
N ALA A 75 -8.85 -4.26 5.00
CA ALA A 75 -9.01 -3.47 6.23
C ALA A 75 -9.25 -1.99 5.90
N VAL A 76 -9.86 -1.30 6.85
CA VAL A 76 -9.87 0.17 6.84
C VAL A 76 -8.44 0.66 7.09
N LEU A 77 -8.02 1.65 6.33
CA LEU A 77 -6.72 2.30 6.50
C LEU A 77 -6.97 3.73 7.00
N PRO A 78 -7.04 3.93 8.32
CA PRO A 78 -7.27 5.27 8.87
C PRO A 78 -6.11 6.21 8.60
N SER A 79 -6.40 7.50 8.59
CA SER A 79 -5.38 8.52 8.40
C SER A 79 -4.31 8.42 9.50
N GLY A 80 -3.05 8.52 9.11
CA GLY A 80 -1.93 8.45 10.05
C GLY A 80 -1.47 7.05 10.42
N GLU A 81 -2.15 6.00 9.93
CA GLU A 81 -1.78 4.63 10.24
C GLU A 81 -0.69 4.11 9.30
N LEU A 82 0.11 3.16 9.80
CA LEU A 82 1.20 2.58 9.03
C LEU A 82 0.69 1.47 8.13
N LEU A 83 1.02 1.56 6.86
CA LEU A 83 0.81 0.50 5.88
C LEU A 83 2.15 -0.09 5.51
N THR A 84 2.32 -1.39 5.72
CA THR A 84 3.53 -2.10 5.34
C THR A 84 3.21 -3.09 4.23
N ILE A 85 3.97 -3.01 3.15
CA ILE A 85 3.80 -3.84 1.95
C ILE A 85 5.08 -4.67 1.79
N GLY A 86 4.97 -5.98 2.07
CA GLY A 86 6.17 -6.79 2.20
C GLY A 86 7.02 -6.30 3.35
N THR A 87 8.11 -5.60 3.05
CA THR A 87 8.95 -4.95 4.07
C THR A 87 9.03 -3.43 3.87
N VAL A 88 8.20 -2.87 2.99
CA VAL A 88 8.19 -1.43 2.69
C VAL A 88 7.04 -0.77 3.42
N THR A 89 7.35 0.21 4.22
CA THR A 89 6.35 0.96 4.99
C THR A 89 6.08 2.33 4.37
#